data_615fb4169a058f7dfd491f4e64842e87
#
_entry.id   615fb4169a058f7dfd491f4e64842e87
#
_cell.length_a   1.000
_cell.length_b   1.000
_cell.length_c   1.000
_cell.angle_alpha   90.00
_cell.angle_beta   90.00
_cell.angle_gamma   90.00
#
_symmetry.space_group_name_H-M   'P 1'
#
loop_
_entity.id
_entity.type
_entity.pdbx_description
1 polymer ?
#
loop_
_entity_poly.entity_id
_entity_poly.type
_entity_poly.pdbx_seq_one_letter_code
_entity_poly.pdbx_strand_id
1 'polypeptide(L)'
;ALRFSKLAADLGLSKKQGGIESAVAMRRGQWDEARRLVVAQEELPPEVRPKAKRYVDAVENPALRPTVIAEMLAIDPKIMPRLALIQPLLHLGAIDVVYEMLFAALDEDPASWVNRWDLNHAWGPEGAAFRKDPRFAELARRIGIVEYWKQYGFPDGCRAGDDTPIVCT
;
A
#
# COMPACT_ATOMS: atom_id res chain seq x y z
N ALA A 1 -2.51 12.82 -11.45
CA ALA A 1 -1.75 11.56 -11.45
C ALA A 1 -1.50 11.06 -12.88
N LEU A 2 -2.55 10.73 -13.68
CA LEU A 2 -2.40 10.18 -15.04
C LEU A 2 -1.56 11.05 -15.98
N ARG A 3 -1.70 12.38 -15.92
CA ARG A 3 -0.92 13.31 -16.75
C ARG A 3 0.58 13.23 -16.47
N PHE A 4 0.96 13.13 -15.20
CA PHE A 4 2.37 13.00 -14.82
C PHE A 4 2.92 11.61 -15.12
N SER A 5 2.11 10.55 -14.95
CA SER A 5 2.48 9.19 -15.31
C SER A 5 2.77 9.07 -16.81
N LYS A 6 1.91 9.65 -17.65
CA LYS A 6 2.12 9.67 -19.10
C LYS A 6 3.39 10.45 -19.47
N LEU A 7 3.60 11.63 -18.89
CA LEU A 7 4.80 12.43 -19.13
C LEU A 7 6.08 11.69 -18.74
N ALA A 8 6.08 10.99 -17.58
CA ALA A 8 7.21 10.20 -17.14
C ALA A 8 7.54 9.04 -18.10
N ALA A 9 6.50 8.41 -18.67
CA ALA A 9 6.69 7.35 -19.68
C ALA A 9 7.19 7.91 -21.03
N ASP A 10 6.63 9.03 -21.48
CA ASP A 10 7.06 9.71 -22.72
C ASP A 10 8.53 10.14 -22.63
N LEU A 11 9.01 10.44 -21.41
CA LEU A 11 10.42 10.77 -21.14
C LEU A 11 11.30 9.54 -20.86
N GLY A 12 10.75 8.33 -20.96
CA GLY A 12 11.48 7.08 -20.67
C GLY A 12 11.85 6.88 -19.19
N LEU A 13 11.29 7.71 -18.28
CA LEU A 13 11.60 7.69 -16.85
C LEU A 13 10.82 6.59 -16.09
N SER A 14 9.75 6.07 -16.66
CA SER A 14 8.96 4.98 -16.07
C SER A 14 8.22 4.19 -17.15
N LYS A 15 8.35 2.87 -17.10
CA LYS A 15 7.52 1.93 -17.86
C LYS A 15 6.26 1.48 -17.06
N LYS A 16 6.10 1.94 -15.81
CA LYS A 16 5.11 1.46 -14.85
C LYS A 16 3.80 2.23 -14.89
N GLN A 17 3.11 2.23 -16.03
CA GLN A 17 1.80 2.92 -16.14
C GLN A 17 0.63 2.08 -15.62
N GLY A 18 0.63 0.77 -15.83
CA GLY A 18 -0.52 -0.10 -15.56
C GLY A 18 -1.03 -0.07 -14.11
N GLY A 19 -0.14 0.10 -13.12
CA GLY A 19 -0.52 0.17 -11.71
C GLY A 19 -1.32 1.44 -11.36
N ILE A 20 -0.91 2.61 -11.88
CA ILE A 20 -1.61 3.88 -11.65
C ILE A 20 -2.95 3.90 -12.39
N GLU A 21 -2.97 3.41 -13.63
CA GLU A 21 -4.16 3.38 -14.46
C GLU A 21 -5.23 2.45 -13.86
N SER A 22 -4.84 1.26 -13.39
CA SER A 22 -5.76 0.34 -12.71
C SER A 22 -6.33 0.94 -11.42
N ALA A 23 -5.51 1.61 -10.61
CA ALA A 23 -5.98 2.29 -9.40
C ALA A 23 -6.97 3.43 -9.73
N VAL A 24 -6.74 4.19 -10.79
CA VAL A 24 -7.67 5.24 -11.25
C VAL A 24 -8.97 4.62 -11.76
N ALA A 25 -8.90 3.52 -12.51
CA ALA A 25 -10.08 2.81 -12.99
C ALA A 25 -10.93 2.28 -11.83
N MET A 26 -10.31 1.67 -10.80
CA MET A 26 -11.00 1.23 -9.58
C MET A 26 -11.71 2.38 -8.87
N ARG A 27 -11.04 3.53 -8.67
CA ARG A 27 -11.63 4.71 -8.03
C ARG A 27 -12.79 5.32 -8.82
N ARG A 28 -12.87 5.05 -10.13
CA ARG A 28 -13.97 5.49 -11.01
C ARG A 28 -15.08 4.46 -11.13
N GLY A 29 -14.98 3.30 -10.48
CA GLY A 29 -15.91 2.19 -10.63
C GLY A 29 -15.85 1.51 -12.00
N GLN A 30 -14.77 1.68 -12.75
CA GLN A 30 -14.54 1.09 -14.06
C GLN A 30 -13.92 -0.30 -13.89
N TRP A 31 -14.69 -1.23 -13.31
CA TRP A 31 -14.19 -2.50 -12.81
C TRP A 31 -13.60 -3.41 -13.90
N ASP A 32 -14.25 -3.52 -15.06
CA ASP A 32 -13.75 -4.34 -16.17
C ASP A 32 -12.44 -3.78 -16.72
N GLU A 33 -12.33 -2.47 -16.82
CA GLU A 33 -11.09 -1.81 -17.21
C GLU A 33 -9.99 -2.01 -16.16
N ALA A 34 -10.31 -1.90 -14.87
CA ALA A 34 -9.37 -2.18 -13.80
C ALA A 34 -8.83 -3.62 -13.86
N ARG A 35 -9.71 -4.61 -14.09
CA ARG A 35 -9.33 -6.02 -14.27
C ARG A 35 -8.40 -6.21 -15.47
N ARG A 36 -8.72 -5.58 -16.59
CA ARG A 36 -7.90 -5.62 -17.79
C ARG A 36 -6.52 -5.05 -17.56
N LEU A 37 -6.46 -3.87 -16.95
CA LEU A 37 -5.21 -3.14 -16.68
C LEU A 37 -4.32 -3.86 -15.67
N VAL A 38 -4.89 -4.43 -14.59
CA VAL A 38 -4.09 -5.12 -13.57
C VAL A 38 -3.45 -6.40 -14.11
N VAL A 39 -4.14 -7.14 -14.97
CA VAL A 39 -3.62 -8.37 -15.59
C VAL A 39 -2.57 -8.06 -16.67
N ALA A 40 -2.68 -6.90 -17.31
CA ALA A 40 -1.74 -6.46 -18.34
C ALA A 40 -0.40 -5.92 -17.78
N GLN A 41 -0.23 -5.84 -16.46
CA GLN A 41 1.03 -5.40 -15.84
C GLN A 41 2.12 -6.44 -16.09
N GLU A 42 3.10 -6.08 -16.89
CA GLU A 42 4.22 -6.96 -17.26
C GLU A 42 5.13 -7.30 -16.07
N GLU A 43 5.21 -6.39 -15.10
CA GLU A 43 6.02 -6.55 -13.89
C GLU A 43 5.45 -7.60 -12.92
N LEU A 44 4.16 -7.92 -13.02
CA LEU A 44 3.57 -8.96 -12.20
C LEU A 44 3.97 -10.36 -12.71
N PRO A 45 4.53 -11.20 -11.85
CA PRO A 45 4.79 -12.58 -12.19
C PRO A 45 3.52 -13.27 -12.74
N PRO A 46 3.63 -14.13 -13.77
CA PRO A 46 2.47 -14.79 -14.38
C PRO A 46 1.56 -15.50 -13.37
N GLU A 47 2.13 -16.07 -12.31
CA GLU A 47 1.42 -16.79 -11.24
C GLU A 47 0.60 -15.83 -10.35
N VAL A 48 0.97 -14.55 -10.31
CA VAL A 48 0.30 -13.52 -9.51
C VAL A 48 -0.84 -12.86 -10.26
N ARG A 49 -0.80 -12.80 -11.59
CA ARG A 49 -1.81 -12.11 -12.42
C ARG A 49 -3.26 -12.55 -12.15
N PRO A 50 -3.57 -13.86 -12.01
CA PRO A 50 -4.93 -14.28 -11.65
C PRO A 50 -5.36 -13.75 -10.28
N LYS A 51 -4.45 -13.71 -9.29
CA LYS A 51 -4.72 -13.17 -7.96
C LYS A 51 -4.91 -11.65 -7.98
N ALA A 52 -4.17 -10.95 -8.83
CA ALA A 52 -4.33 -9.51 -9.03
C ALA A 52 -5.71 -9.17 -9.62
N LYS A 53 -6.27 -10.00 -10.51
CA LYS A 53 -7.65 -9.86 -10.95
C LYS A 53 -8.63 -10.05 -9.79
N ARG A 54 -8.47 -11.11 -8.99
CA ARG A 54 -9.31 -11.36 -7.81
C ARG A 54 -9.23 -10.26 -6.77
N TYR A 55 -8.07 -9.60 -6.64
CA TYR A 55 -7.94 -8.39 -5.83
C TYR A 55 -8.91 -7.29 -6.28
N VAL A 56 -9.01 -7.01 -7.59
CA VAL A 56 -10.00 -6.03 -8.11
C VAL A 56 -11.42 -6.47 -7.78
N ASP A 57 -11.73 -7.77 -7.94
CA ASP A 57 -13.05 -8.33 -7.58
C ASP A 57 -13.37 -8.10 -6.09
N ALA A 58 -12.40 -8.23 -5.19
CA ALA A 58 -12.58 -8.03 -3.75
C ALA A 58 -12.66 -6.53 -3.35
N VAL A 59 -12.08 -5.63 -4.13
CA VAL A 59 -12.29 -4.18 -3.97
C VAL A 59 -13.73 -3.82 -4.33
N GLU A 60 -14.24 -4.34 -5.44
CA GLU A 60 -15.63 -4.15 -5.89
C GLU A 60 -16.64 -4.82 -4.95
N ASN A 61 -16.38 -6.06 -4.54
CA ASN A 61 -17.27 -6.85 -3.68
C ASN A 61 -16.59 -7.20 -2.35
N PRO A 62 -16.91 -6.46 -1.26
CA PRO A 62 -16.30 -6.69 0.06
C PRO A 62 -16.46 -8.11 0.62
N ALA A 63 -17.50 -8.86 0.21
CA ALA A 63 -17.71 -10.23 0.67
C ALA A 63 -16.58 -11.19 0.26
N LEU A 64 -15.81 -10.84 -0.79
CA LEU A 64 -14.68 -11.65 -1.27
C LEU A 64 -13.37 -11.38 -0.52
N ARG A 65 -13.30 -10.29 0.25
CA ARG A 65 -12.05 -9.82 0.89
C ARG A 65 -11.36 -10.89 1.74
N PRO A 66 -12.04 -11.61 2.66
CA PRO A 66 -11.35 -12.59 3.51
C PRO A 66 -10.64 -13.68 2.69
N THR A 67 -11.31 -14.20 1.66
CA THR A 67 -10.75 -15.24 0.78
C THR A 67 -9.57 -14.69 -0.02
N VAL A 68 -9.71 -13.50 -0.61
CA VAL A 68 -8.67 -12.91 -1.44
C VAL A 68 -7.44 -12.50 -0.61
N ILE A 69 -7.63 -11.99 0.60
CA ILE A 69 -6.52 -11.72 1.54
C ILE A 69 -5.75 -13.02 1.81
N ALA A 70 -6.44 -14.11 2.13
CA ALA A 70 -5.79 -15.40 2.35
C ALA A 70 -5.01 -15.90 1.11
N GLU A 71 -5.60 -15.77 -0.09
CA GLU A 71 -4.94 -16.11 -1.36
C GLU A 71 -3.69 -15.26 -1.63
N MET A 72 -3.70 -13.98 -1.28
CA MET A 72 -2.56 -13.10 -1.41
C MET A 72 -1.44 -13.47 -0.43
N LEU A 73 -1.80 -13.74 0.83
CA LEU A 73 -0.84 -14.15 1.85
C LEU A 73 -0.21 -15.53 1.58
N ALA A 74 -0.87 -16.37 0.78
CA ALA A 74 -0.35 -17.65 0.32
C ALA A 74 0.63 -17.53 -0.86
N ILE A 75 0.88 -16.33 -1.41
CA ILE A 75 1.90 -16.14 -2.45
C ILE A 75 3.27 -16.40 -1.84
N ASP A 76 4.09 -17.22 -2.53
CA ASP A 76 5.46 -17.47 -2.11
C ASP A 76 6.26 -16.15 -2.05
N PRO A 77 6.88 -15.80 -0.90
CA PRO A 77 7.68 -14.58 -0.79
C PRO A 77 8.85 -14.48 -1.78
N LYS A 78 9.29 -15.60 -2.35
CA LYS A 78 10.29 -15.63 -3.43
C LYS A 78 9.74 -15.13 -4.76
N ILE A 79 8.42 -15.28 -4.98
CA ILE A 79 7.73 -14.80 -6.18
C ILE A 79 7.35 -13.33 -5.99
N MET A 80 6.81 -12.97 -4.83
CA MET A 80 6.43 -11.61 -4.49
C MET A 80 6.79 -11.31 -3.03
N PRO A 81 7.70 -10.35 -2.78
CA PRO A 81 8.03 -9.96 -1.41
C PRO A 81 6.79 -9.56 -0.62
N ARG A 82 6.74 -9.93 0.66
CA ARG A 82 5.60 -9.64 1.55
C ARG A 82 5.23 -8.15 1.55
N LEU A 83 6.21 -7.27 1.64
CA LEU A 83 5.97 -5.83 1.69
C LEU A 83 5.33 -5.27 0.41
N ALA A 84 5.47 -5.95 -0.74
CA ALA A 84 4.76 -5.57 -1.96
C ALA A 84 3.24 -5.77 -1.88
N LEU A 85 2.75 -6.51 -0.88
CA LEU A 85 1.32 -6.73 -0.62
C LEU A 85 0.68 -5.62 0.24
N ILE A 86 1.45 -4.70 0.82
CA ILE A 86 0.92 -3.68 1.75
C ILE A 86 -0.18 -2.84 1.09
N GLN A 87 0.08 -2.28 -0.09
CA GLN A 87 -0.91 -1.45 -0.77
C GLN A 87 -2.22 -2.18 -1.04
N PRO A 88 -2.23 -3.35 -1.70
CA PRO A 88 -3.48 -4.06 -1.92
C PRO A 88 -4.16 -4.52 -0.63
N LEU A 89 -3.42 -4.88 0.42
CA LEU A 89 -3.99 -5.23 1.72
C LEU A 89 -4.65 -4.03 2.40
N LEU A 90 -4.08 -2.82 2.31
CA LEU A 90 -4.71 -1.59 2.79
C LEU A 90 -6.02 -1.30 2.03
N HIS A 91 -6.05 -1.47 0.70
CA HIS A 91 -7.28 -1.33 -0.09
C HIS A 91 -8.37 -2.33 0.33
N LEU A 92 -7.98 -3.54 0.74
CA LEU A 92 -8.90 -4.56 1.23
C LEU A 92 -9.29 -4.36 2.71
N GLY A 93 -8.70 -3.36 3.39
CA GLY A 93 -8.97 -3.06 4.79
C GLY A 93 -8.33 -4.05 5.77
N ALA A 94 -7.31 -4.81 5.33
CA ALA A 94 -6.59 -5.79 6.16
C ALA A 94 -5.54 -5.13 7.06
N ILE A 95 -5.95 -4.15 7.87
CA ILE A 95 -5.06 -3.28 8.65
C ILE A 95 -4.23 -4.08 9.65
N ASP A 96 -4.83 -5.05 10.34
CA ASP A 96 -4.13 -5.89 11.32
C ASP A 96 -2.98 -6.66 10.66
N VAL A 97 -3.27 -7.28 9.53
CA VAL A 97 -2.28 -8.04 8.76
C VAL A 97 -1.12 -7.13 8.31
N VAL A 98 -1.44 -5.91 7.88
CA VAL A 98 -0.41 -4.94 7.47
C VAL A 98 0.49 -4.58 8.64
N TYR A 99 -0.06 -4.31 9.83
CA TYR A 99 0.76 -4.03 11.02
C TYR A 99 1.61 -5.22 11.44
N GLU A 100 1.06 -6.43 11.45
CA GLU A 100 1.83 -7.65 11.73
C GLU A 100 3.02 -7.81 10.79
N MET A 101 2.79 -7.63 9.48
CA MET A 101 3.85 -7.69 8.48
C MET A 101 4.92 -6.62 8.68
N LEU A 102 4.51 -5.38 8.96
CA LEU A 102 5.41 -4.26 9.15
C LEU A 102 6.27 -4.41 10.42
N PHE A 103 5.65 -4.81 11.53
CA PHE A 103 6.40 -5.05 12.76
C PHE A 103 7.33 -6.24 12.66
N ALA A 104 6.90 -7.34 12.02
CA ALA A 104 7.78 -8.48 11.78
C ALA A 104 9.00 -8.10 10.94
N ALA A 105 8.82 -7.30 9.87
CA ALA A 105 9.93 -6.82 9.06
C ALA A 105 10.88 -5.91 9.85
N LEU A 106 10.36 -5.05 10.73
CA LEU A 106 11.17 -4.22 11.62
C LEU A 106 11.94 -5.02 12.67
N ASP A 107 11.35 -6.10 13.16
CA ASP A 107 12.01 -6.99 14.14
C ASP A 107 13.12 -7.81 13.49
N GLU A 108 12.95 -8.19 12.22
CA GLU A 108 13.95 -8.93 11.45
C GLU A 108 15.13 -8.04 11.02
N ASP A 109 14.84 -6.88 10.44
CA ASP A 109 15.86 -5.92 9.98
C ASP A 109 15.37 -4.47 10.10
N PRO A 110 15.70 -3.77 11.20
CA PRO A 110 15.36 -2.36 11.38
C PRO A 110 15.91 -1.43 10.30
N ALA A 111 16.99 -1.83 9.62
CA ALA A 111 17.62 -1.02 8.56
C ALA A 111 16.94 -1.18 7.20
N SER A 112 16.17 -2.27 6.97
CA SER A 112 15.43 -2.53 5.71
C SER A 112 14.44 -1.43 5.37
N TRP A 113 14.03 -0.66 6.36
CA TRP A 113 13.13 0.49 6.25
C TRP A 113 13.76 1.72 5.57
N VAL A 114 15.03 1.72 5.25
CA VAL A 114 15.70 2.83 4.55
C VAL A 114 15.09 3.07 3.16
N ASN A 115 14.48 2.07 2.54
CA ASN A 115 13.84 2.16 1.22
C ASN A 115 12.31 2.45 1.26
N ARG A 116 11.77 2.81 2.30
CA ARG A 116 10.47 3.41 2.79
C ARG A 116 9.36 3.76 1.79
N TRP A 117 9.32 3.13 0.64
CA TRP A 117 8.25 3.29 -0.35
C TRP A 117 6.89 2.88 0.19
N ASP A 118 6.88 1.98 1.16
CA ASP A 118 5.67 1.34 1.67
C ASP A 118 4.80 2.31 2.48
N LEU A 119 5.39 3.30 3.16
CA LEU A 119 4.63 4.33 3.88
C LEU A 119 3.90 5.32 2.97
N ASN A 120 4.29 5.45 1.71
CA ASN A 120 3.59 6.35 0.79
C ASN A 120 2.12 5.94 0.62
N HIS A 121 1.82 4.65 0.72
CA HIS A 121 0.46 4.14 0.65
C HIS A 121 -0.39 4.53 1.86
N ALA A 122 0.25 4.85 2.99
CA ALA A 122 -0.45 5.33 4.18
C ALA A 122 -1.13 6.69 3.94
N TRP A 123 -0.64 7.51 2.98
CA TRP A 123 -1.21 8.85 2.72
C TRP A 123 -2.30 8.86 1.66
N GLY A 124 -2.58 7.74 1.00
CA GLY A 124 -3.76 7.60 0.15
C GLY A 124 -5.06 7.55 0.95
N PRO A 125 -6.21 7.69 0.29
CA PRO A 125 -7.53 7.54 0.94
C PRO A 125 -7.68 6.21 1.68
N GLU A 126 -7.11 5.16 1.12
CA GLU A 126 -7.15 3.79 1.65
C GLU A 126 -6.33 3.65 2.94
N GLY A 127 -5.33 4.50 3.13
CA GLY A 127 -4.47 4.52 4.32
C GLY A 127 -5.05 5.31 5.51
N ALA A 128 -6.20 5.96 5.37
CA ALA A 128 -6.76 6.77 6.46
C ALA A 128 -7.05 5.95 7.73
N ALA A 129 -7.67 4.77 7.59
CA ALA A 129 -7.94 3.89 8.72
C ALA A 129 -6.65 3.33 9.33
N PHE A 130 -5.63 3.05 8.51
CA PHE A 130 -4.30 2.64 8.97
C PHE A 130 -3.64 3.73 9.82
N ARG A 131 -3.64 5.00 9.38
CA ARG A 131 -3.05 6.10 10.18
C ARG A 131 -3.79 6.39 11.49
N LYS A 132 -5.10 6.13 11.53
CA LYS A 132 -5.93 6.32 12.75
C LYS A 132 -5.75 5.22 13.79
N ASP A 133 -5.18 4.10 13.40
CA ASP A 133 -4.92 3.00 14.32
C ASP A 133 -3.84 3.40 15.34
N PRO A 134 -4.01 3.12 16.64
CA PRO A 134 -3.02 3.45 17.67
C PRO A 134 -1.61 2.92 17.39
N ARG A 135 -1.51 1.79 16.69
CA ARG A 135 -0.22 1.19 16.30
C ARG A 135 0.59 2.04 15.35
N PHE A 136 -0.04 3.01 14.65
CA PHE A 136 0.67 3.92 13.77
C PHE A 136 1.69 4.78 14.51
N ALA A 137 1.38 5.22 15.72
CA ALA A 137 2.29 5.99 16.55
C ALA A 137 3.57 5.20 16.89
N GLU A 138 3.42 3.94 17.26
CA GLU A 138 4.55 3.05 17.55
C GLU A 138 5.36 2.73 16.28
N LEU A 139 4.69 2.46 15.17
CA LEU A 139 5.35 2.26 13.88
C LEU A 139 6.19 3.49 13.51
N ALA A 140 5.60 4.68 13.54
CA ALA A 140 6.27 5.94 13.21
C ALA A 140 7.49 6.20 14.12
N ARG A 141 7.37 5.88 15.41
CA ARG A 141 8.47 5.97 16.38
C ARG A 141 9.60 4.99 16.04
N ARG A 142 9.28 3.72 15.79
CA ARG A 142 10.26 2.67 15.49
C ARG A 142 11.06 2.94 14.21
N ILE A 143 10.43 3.50 13.18
CA ILE A 143 11.12 3.87 11.94
C ILE A 143 11.84 5.23 12.03
N GLY A 144 11.76 5.93 13.17
CA GLY A 144 12.48 7.18 13.43
C GLY A 144 11.93 8.41 12.69
N ILE A 145 10.73 8.32 12.04
CA ILE A 145 10.19 9.42 11.25
C ILE A 145 9.58 10.53 12.13
N VAL A 146 9.24 10.21 13.38
CA VAL A 146 8.66 11.18 14.33
C VAL A 146 9.62 12.33 14.59
N GLU A 147 10.93 12.06 14.76
CA GLU A 147 11.92 13.10 15.00
C GLU A 147 12.10 14.02 13.78
N TYR A 148 12.00 13.46 12.58
CA TYR A 148 11.98 14.26 11.36
C TYR A 148 10.75 15.19 11.34
N TRP A 149 9.55 14.68 11.67
CA TRP A 149 8.33 15.49 11.69
C TRP A 149 8.32 16.57 12.79
N LYS A 150 8.93 16.31 13.94
CA LYS A 150 9.10 17.34 14.98
C LYS A 150 9.92 18.52 14.48
N GLN A 151 10.91 18.27 13.66
CA GLN A 151 11.81 19.30 13.13
C GLN A 151 11.22 20.04 11.92
N TYR A 152 10.56 19.32 11.00
CA TYR A 152 10.15 19.85 9.69
C TYR A 152 8.64 20.02 9.52
N GLY A 153 7.87 19.64 10.53
CA GLY A 153 6.41 19.66 10.51
C GLY A 153 5.79 18.29 10.27
N PHE A 154 4.64 18.09 10.91
CA PHE A 154 3.85 16.86 10.74
C PHE A 154 3.12 16.88 9.39
N PRO A 155 2.89 15.70 8.79
CA PRO A 155 2.12 15.61 7.55
C PRO A 155 0.65 15.97 7.79
N ASP A 156 -0.06 16.31 6.71
CA ASP A 156 -1.48 16.67 6.75
C ASP A 156 -2.31 15.61 7.49
N GLY A 157 -3.16 16.09 8.38
CA GLY A 157 -4.02 15.25 9.22
C GLY A 157 -3.31 14.58 10.40
N CYS A 158 -2.03 14.89 10.65
CA CYS A 158 -1.30 14.39 11.81
C CYS A 158 -0.73 15.56 12.65
N ARG A 159 -0.55 15.33 13.95
CA ARG A 159 0.06 16.28 14.89
C ARG A 159 0.81 15.55 16.00
N ALA A 160 1.59 16.25 16.77
CA ALA A 160 2.13 15.70 18.01
C ALA A 160 0.97 15.28 18.93
N GLY A 161 1.12 14.14 19.57
CA GLY A 161 0.20 13.69 20.61
C GLY A 161 0.64 14.15 21.98
N ASP A 162 -0.30 14.20 22.94
CA ASP A 162 0.01 14.53 24.33
C ASP A 162 0.68 13.34 25.04
N ASP A 163 0.10 12.15 24.88
CA ASP A 163 0.57 10.89 25.48
C ASP A 163 1.21 9.92 24.46
N THR A 164 1.16 10.25 23.17
CA THR A 164 1.70 9.44 22.08
C THR A 164 2.59 10.28 21.18
N PRO A 165 3.58 9.68 20.50
CA PRO A 165 4.48 10.42 19.60
C PRO A 165 3.76 11.21 18.50
N ILE A 166 2.61 10.70 18.03
CA ILE A 166 1.81 11.26 16.94
C ILE A 166 0.34 10.83 17.07
N VAL A 167 -0.55 11.71 16.66
CA VAL A 167 -1.99 11.43 16.45
C VAL A 167 -2.35 11.83 15.04
N CYS A 168 -3.02 10.92 14.28
CA CYS A 168 -3.52 11.19 12.94
C CYS A 168 -5.06 11.07 12.89
N THR A 169 -5.70 11.88 12.03
CA THR A 169 -7.17 11.93 11.86
C THR A 169 -7.60 11.42 10.50
#